data_af031e4dce97d058ba98e86b5fd641e9
#
_entry.id   af031e4dce97d058ba98e86b5fd641e9
#
_cell.length_a   1.000
_cell.length_b   1.000
_cell.length_c   1.000
_cell.angle_alpha   90.00
_cell.angle_beta   90.00
_cell.angle_gamma   90.00
#
_symmetry.space_group_name_H-M   'P 1'
#
loop_
_entity.id
_entity.type
_entity.pdbx_description
1 polymer ?
#
loop_
_entity_poly.entity_id
_entity_poly.type
_entity_poly.pdbx_seq_one_letter_code
_entity_poly.pdbx_strand_id
1 'polypeptide(L)'
;MTEFKEQGGPSTMDPPAYKRWIASKMLTNWVSFSGTDKRRIKQEKQRVDQKLPHHVEYFHFVDDPYSHLTAQILETFSARYNIKLSCYLVSKPPGDNAPEFELLMNLARYDAHMIADKYGLSFKDRREAPKQDIINIAQSILAAQDDQSFTSCVAEVSHAMWSDDKEELLALSNKFGSASSKEASEVLTRGDARRAELKHYSG
;
A
#
# COMPACT_ATOMS: atom_id res chain seq x y z
N MET A 1 -31.19 11.47 28.09
CA MET A 1 -31.82 10.81 26.92
C MET A 1 -31.37 11.59 25.70
N THR A 2 -30.40 11.06 24.99
CA THR A 2 -29.93 11.62 23.70
C THR A 2 -30.90 11.13 22.63
N GLU A 3 -31.68 12.06 22.08
CA GLU A 3 -32.50 11.77 20.89
C GLU A 3 -31.56 11.34 19.76
N PHE A 4 -31.72 10.10 19.32
CA PHE A 4 -31.16 9.67 18.05
C PHE A 4 -31.87 10.48 16.95
N LYS A 5 -31.15 11.42 16.31
CA LYS A 5 -31.59 12.00 15.05
C LYS A 5 -31.79 10.85 14.07
N GLU A 6 -33.01 10.65 13.60
CA GLU A 6 -33.26 9.77 12.46
C GLU A 6 -32.38 10.26 11.31
N GLN A 7 -31.35 9.50 11.00
CA GLN A 7 -30.60 9.69 9.78
C GLN A 7 -31.52 9.27 8.63
N GLY A 8 -32.25 10.25 8.08
CA GLY A 8 -32.96 10.08 6.83
C GLY A 8 -31.96 9.77 5.72
N GLY A 9 -31.49 8.54 5.67
CA GLY A 9 -30.64 8.03 4.62
C GLY A 9 -31.46 7.71 3.37
N PRO A 10 -30.82 7.50 2.21
CA PRO A 10 -31.47 7.15 0.94
C PRO A 10 -32.23 5.81 0.97
N SER A 11 -32.32 5.15 2.10
CA SER A 11 -33.08 3.91 2.30
C SER A 11 -34.61 4.04 2.13
N THR A 12 -35.16 5.26 2.14
CA THR A 12 -36.56 5.50 1.92
C THR A 12 -37.01 5.42 0.44
N MET A 13 -36.05 5.36 -0.49
CA MET A 13 -36.30 5.14 -1.93
C MET A 13 -35.82 3.74 -2.35
N ASP A 14 -36.38 2.73 -1.73
CA ASP A 14 -36.08 1.34 -2.07
C ASP A 14 -36.57 1.06 -3.50
N PRO A 15 -35.67 0.71 -4.45
CA PRO A 15 -36.13 0.50 -5.83
C PRO A 15 -37.05 -0.72 -5.91
N PRO A 16 -38.01 -0.73 -6.87
CA PRO A 16 -38.95 -1.82 -7.03
C PRO A 16 -38.27 -3.20 -7.03
N ALA A 17 -38.92 -4.20 -6.45
CA ALA A 17 -38.36 -5.55 -6.24
C ALA A 17 -37.69 -6.16 -7.50
N TYR A 18 -38.29 -5.93 -8.68
CA TYR A 18 -37.72 -6.43 -9.94
C TYR A 18 -36.38 -5.75 -10.29
N LYS A 19 -36.23 -4.45 -10.02
CA LYS A 19 -34.96 -3.73 -10.24
C LYS A 19 -33.90 -4.24 -9.29
N ARG A 20 -34.23 -4.48 -8.02
CA ARG A 20 -33.30 -5.08 -7.03
C ARG A 20 -32.89 -6.47 -7.46
N TRP A 21 -33.83 -7.30 -7.91
CA TRP A 21 -33.53 -8.65 -8.40
C TRP A 21 -32.59 -8.64 -9.60
N ILE A 22 -32.85 -7.79 -10.61
CA ILE A 22 -31.98 -7.63 -11.78
C ILE A 22 -30.58 -7.17 -11.35
N ALA A 23 -30.49 -6.10 -10.54
CA ALA A 23 -29.23 -5.55 -10.07
C ALA A 23 -28.44 -6.59 -9.25
N SER A 24 -29.11 -7.30 -8.33
CA SER A 24 -28.50 -8.37 -7.55
C SER A 24 -27.97 -9.50 -8.44
N LYS A 25 -28.74 -9.94 -9.42
CA LYS A 25 -28.35 -11.00 -10.33
C LYS A 25 -27.18 -10.59 -11.24
N MET A 26 -27.20 -9.35 -11.73
CA MET A 26 -26.08 -8.78 -12.50
C MET A 26 -24.82 -8.66 -11.63
N LEU A 27 -24.95 -8.14 -10.42
CA LEU A 27 -23.84 -7.99 -9.48
C LEU A 27 -23.27 -9.34 -9.08
N THR A 28 -24.13 -10.30 -8.72
CA THR A 28 -23.70 -11.67 -8.37
C THR A 28 -22.95 -12.35 -9.52
N ASN A 29 -23.44 -12.21 -10.75
CA ASN A 29 -22.76 -12.76 -11.92
C ASN A 29 -21.44 -12.02 -12.21
N TRP A 30 -21.41 -10.72 -11.98
CA TRP A 30 -20.21 -9.90 -12.18
C TRP A 30 -19.11 -10.21 -11.15
N VAL A 31 -19.47 -10.47 -9.88
CA VAL A 31 -18.55 -10.81 -8.78
C VAL A 31 -18.25 -12.32 -8.73
N SER A 32 -19.03 -13.16 -9.42
CA SER A 32 -18.81 -14.61 -9.42
C SER A 32 -17.42 -14.99 -9.90
N PHE A 33 -16.88 -16.09 -9.37
CA PHE A 33 -15.57 -16.62 -9.82
C PHE A 33 -15.54 -16.79 -11.35
N SER A 34 -16.58 -17.36 -11.96
CA SER A 34 -16.68 -17.53 -13.40
C SER A 34 -16.66 -16.21 -14.18
N GLY A 35 -17.37 -15.19 -13.68
CA GLY A 35 -17.37 -13.86 -14.29
C GLY A 35 -16.01 -13.17 -14.18
N THR A 36 -15.35 -13.33 -13.04
CA THR A 36 -14.01 -12.81 -12.77
C THR A 36 -12.96 -13.49 -13.64
N ASP A 37 -13.00 -14.82 -13.74
CA ASP A 37 -12.05 -15.58 -14.55
C ASP A 37 -12.17 -15.26 -16.05
N LYS A 38 -13.38 -15.13 -16.57
CA LYS A 38 -13.59 -14.70 -17.96
C LYS A 38 -12.96 -13.35 -18.26
N ARG A 39 -13.09 -12.39 -17.32
CA ARG A 39 -12.45 -11.06 -17.47
C ARG A 39 -10.93 -11.15 -17.42
N ARG A 40 -10.38 -11.94 -16.47
CA ARG A 40 -8.94 -12.19 -16.35
C ARG A 40 -8.37 -12.84 -17.61
N ILE A 41 -9.01 -13.87 -18.12
CA ILE A 41 -8.61 -14.56 -19.36
C ILE A 41 -8.63 -13.57 -20.55
N LYS A 42 -9.68 -12.74 -20.67
CA LYS A 42 -9.75 -11.74 -21.73
C LYS A 42 -8.64 -10.71 -21.64
N GLN A 43 -8.37 -10.18 -20.44
CA GLN A 43 -7.29 -9.22 -20.19
C GLN A 43 -5.92 -9.85 -20.47
N GLU A 44 -5.71 -11.08 -20.02
CA GLU A 44 -4.46 -11.81 -20.24
C GLU A 44 -4.21 -12.03 -21.74
N LYS A 45 -5.24 -12.44 -22.48
CA LYS A 45 -5.14 -12.58 -23.93
C LYS A 45 -4.74 -11.26 -24.59
N GLN A 46 -5.38 -10.14 -24.22
CA GLN A 46 -5.03 -8.82 -24.75
C GLN A 46 -3.59 -8.43 -24.43
N ARG A 47 -3.13 -8.69 -23.21
CA ARG A 47 -1.75 -8.43 -22.79
C ARG A 47 -0.75 -9.23 -23.64
N VAL A 48 -1.01 -10.53 -23.84
CA VAL A 48 -0.15 -11.42 -24.61
C VAL A 48 -0.12 -10.99 -26.08
N ASP A 49 -1.27 -10.68 -26.68
CA ASP A 49 -1.39 -10.21 -28.06
C ASP A 49 -0.61 -8.90 -28.28
N GLN A 50 -0.57 -8.04 -27.26
CA GLN A 50 0.18 -6.78 -27.26
C GLN A 50 1.65 -6.93 -26.83
N LYS A 51 2.08 -8.12 -26.42
CA LYS A 51 3.42 -8.42 -25.89
C LYS A 51 3.82 -7.53 -24.72
N LEU A 52 2.86 -7.14 -23.88
CA LEU A 52 3.10 -6.31 -22.71
C LEU A 52 3.48 -7.18 -21.51
N PRO A 53 4.42 -6.73 -20.63
CA PRO A 53 4.65 -7.34 -19.34
C PRO A 53 3.43 -7.15 -18.42
N HIS A 54 3.33 -7.95 -17.37
CA HIS A 54 2.41 -7.63 -16.27
C HIS A 54 2.88 -6.34 -15.59
N HIS A 55 1.95 -5.43 -15.32
CA HIS A 55 2.24 -4.22 -14.56
C HIS A 55 1.80 -4.41 -13.12
N VAL A 56 2.73 -4.22 -12.19
CA VAL A 56 2.50 -4.27 -10.74
C VAL A 56 2.81 -2.90 -10.17
N GLU A 57 1.88 -2.36 -9.42
CA GLU A 57 2.04 -1.10 -8.69
C GLU A 57 2.20 -1.41 -7.21
N TYR A 58 3.31 -0.98 -6.64
CA TYR A 58 3.62 -1.13 -5.22
C TYR A 58 3.48 0.21 -4.51
N PHE A 59 2.62 0.26 -3.51
CA PHE A 59 2.40 1.44 -2.68
C PHE A 59 3.08 1.21 -1.33
N HIS A 60 4.06 2.06 -1.02
CA HIS A 60 4.86 1.96 0.20
C HIS A 60 4.50 3.10 1.15
N PHE A 61 3.92 2.76 2.29
CA PHE A 61 3.79 3.68 3.41
C PHE A 61 4.96 3.45 4.36
N VAL A 62 5.80 4.47 4.54
CA VAL A 62 7.11 4.34 5.22
C VAL A 62 6.99 3.81 6.64
N ASP A 63 5.97 4.25 7.38
CA ASP A 63 5.71 3.90 8.78
C ASP A 63 4.79 2.68 8.93
N ASP A 64 4.52 1.95 7.86
CA ASP A 64 3.68 0.75 7.93
C ASP A 64 4.54 -0.52 8.08
N PRO A 65 4.31 -1.34 9.14
CA PRO A 65 5.06 -2.57 9.35
C PRO A 65 4.89 -3.62 8.24
N TYR A 66 3.73 -3.69 7.59
CA TYR A 66 3.52 -4.60 6.46
C TYR A 66 4.25 -4.14 5.21
N SER A 67 4.36 -2.83 5.00
CA SER A 67 5.21 -2.26 3.95
C SER A 67 6.68 -2.63 4.17
N HIS A 68 7.15 -2.63 5.42
CA HIS A 68 8.51 -3.10 5.77
C HIS A 68 8.70 -4.59 5.47
N LEU A 69 7.74 -5.46 5.82
CA LEU A 69 7.82 -6.89 5.48
C LEU A 69 7.83 -7.10 3.96
N THR A 70 7.00 -6.37 3.24
CA THR A 70 6.93 -6.44 1.78
C THR A 70 8.22 -5.96 1.12
N ALA A 71 8.84 -4.90 1.65
CA ALA A 71 10.11 -4.37 1.16
C ALA A 71 11.22 -5.43 1.10
N GLN A 72 11.27 -6.33 2.09
CA GLN A 72 12.29 -7.38 2.18
C GLN A 72 12.20 -8.44 1.07
N ILE A 73 11.05 -8.59 0.43
CA ILE A 73 10.84 -9.56 -0.66
C ILE A 73 10.73 -8.91 -2.03
N LEU A 74 10.65 -7.59 -2.11
CA LEU A 74 10.30 -6.86 -3.33
C LEU A 74 11.31 -7.07 -4.45
N GLU A 75 12.60 -7.05 -4.15
CA GLU A 75 13.67 -7.30 -5.12
C GLU A 75 13.60 -8.72 -5.67
N THR A 76 13.50 -9.72 -4.79
CA THR A 76 13.37 -11.12 -5.19
C THR A 76 12.10 -11.36 -6.00
N PHE A 77 11.00 -10.71 -5.63
CA PHE A 77 9.75 -10.78 -6.37
C PHE A 77 9.88 -10.20 -7.77
N SER A 78 10.47 -9.01 -7.91
CA SER A 78 10.66 -8.37 -9.21
C SER A 78 11.61 -9.15 -10.13
N ALA A 79 12.64 -9.78 -9.56
CA ALA A 79 13.59 -10.61 -10.31
C ALA A 79 12.99 -11.95 -10.75
N ARG A 80 12.03 -12.49 -9.98
CA ARG A 80 11.43 -13.80 -10.25
C ARG A 80 10.38 -13.78 -11.36
N TYR A 81 9.66 -12.68 -11.51
CA TYR A 81 8.52 -12.57 -12.41
C TYR A 81 8.79 -11.58 -13.53
N ASN A 82 8.31 -11.89 -14.75
CA ASN A 82 8.36 -10.96 -15.88
C ASN A 82 7.29 -9.86 -15.70
N ILE A 83 7.59 -8.88 -14.88
CA ILE A 83 6.71 -7.78 -14.52
C ILE A 83 7.38 -6.43 -14.79
N LYS A 84 6.56 -5.42 -15.02
CA LYS A 84 6.96 -4.03 -14.87
C LYS A 84 6.48 -3.58 -13.49
N LEU A 85 7.41 -3.29 -12.58
CA LEU A 85 7.10 -2.78 -11.25
C LEU A 85 7.16 -1.25 -11.28
N SER A 86 6.15 -0.61 -10.68
CA SER A 86 6.15 0.83 -10.39
C SER A 86 5.96 1.04 -8.91
N CYS A 87 6.83 1.84 -8.29
CA CYS A 87 6.86 2.07 -6.85
C CYS A 87 6.35 3.47 -6.51
N TYR A 88 5.45 3.55 -5.56
CA TYR A 88 4.85 4.80 -5.10
C TYR A 88 5.00 4.94 -3.59
N LEU A 89 5.59 6.04 -3.12
CA LEU A 89 5.47 6.45 -1.73
C LEU A 89 4.09 7.03 -1.49
N VAL A 90 3.45 6.64 -0.40
CA VAL A 90 2.12 7.13 -0.01
C VAL A 90 2.12 7.60 1.44
N SER A 91 1.22 8.53 1.71
CA SER A 91 0.96 9.05 3.04
C SER A 91 0.04 8.11 3.84
N LYS A 92 -0.16 8.43 5.11
CA LYS A 92 -1.21 7.87 5.97
C LYS A 92 -2.56 7.87 5.24
N PRO A 93 -3.36 6.78 5.32
CA PRO A 93 -4.71 6.78 4.77
C PRO A 93 -5.58 7.91 5.34
N PRO A 94 -6.54 8.46 4.56
CA PRO A 94 -7.50 9.43 5.07
C PRO A 94 -8.26 8.90 6.30
N GLY A 95 -8.58 9.79 7.25
CA GLY A 95 -9.19 9.43 8.53
C GLY A 95 -10.52 8.66 8.42
N ASP A 96 -11.29 8.91 7.36
CA ASP A 96 -12.55 8.18 7.10
C ASP A 96 -12.33 6.68 6.80
N ASN A 97 -11.15 6.33 6.28
CA ASN A 97 -10.78 4.95 5.96
C ASN A 97 -10.09 4.23 7.13
N ALA A 98 -9.59 4.95 8.12
CA ALA A 98 -8.92 4.40 9.29
C ALA A 98 -9.23 5.25 10.53
N PRO A 99 -10.47 5.19 11.06
CA PRO A 99 -10.92 6.04 12.16
C PRO A 99 -10.11 5.83 13.44
N GLU A 100 -9.65 4.61 13.72
CA GLU A 100 -8.84 4.23 14.88
C GLU A 100 -7.39 3.92 14.45
N PHE A 101 -6.77 4.86 13.72
CA PHE A 101 -5.48 4.65 13.08
C PHE A 101 -4.38 4.19 14.05
N GLU A 102 -4.25 4.81 15.22
CA GLU A 102 -3.22 4.45 16.19
C GLU A 102 -3.40 3.03 16.74
N LEU A 103 -4.65 2.62 16.98
CA LEU A 103 -4.97 1.26 17.41
C LEU A 103 -4.65 0.26 16.29
N LEU A 104 -5.00 0.59 15.05
CA LEU A 104 -4.70 -0.22 13.89
C LEU A 104 -3.19 -0.39 13.70
N MET A 105 -2.40 0.67 13.84
CA MET A 105 -0.94 0.61 13.72
C MET A 105 -0.29 -0.18 14.87
N ASN A 106 -0.83 -0.09 16.09
CA ASN A 106 -0.38 -0.92 17.21
C ASN A 106 -0.61 -2.41 16.93
N LEU A 107 -1.80 -2.75 16.43
CA LEU A 107 -2.14 -4.11 16.04
C LEU A 107 -1.25 -4.59 14.87
N ALA A 108 -1.04 -3.76 13.87
CA ALA A 108 -0.20 -4.07 12.72
C ALA A 108 1.26 -4.37 13.11
N ARG A 109 1.84 -3.61 14.07
CA ARG A 109 3.19 -3.88 14.59
C ARG A 109 3.25 -5.24 15.31
N TYR A 110 2.28 -5.53 16.16
CA TYR A 110 2.20 -6.81 16.84
C TYR A 110 2.06 -7.97 15.85
N ASP A 111 1.14 -7.86 14.89
CA ASP A 111 0.90 -8.89 13.89
C ASP A 111 2.12 -9.09 12.97
N ALA A 112 2.74 -8.01 12.50
CA ALA A 112 3.95 -8.08 11.68
C ALA A 112 5.08 -8.83 12.38
N HIS A 113 5.28 -8.59 13.69
CA HIS A 113 6.25 -9.33 14.48
C HIS A 113 5.92 -10.83 14.54
N MET A 114 4.64 -11.17 14.77
CA MET A 114 4.21 -12.56 14.88
C MET A 114 4.31 -13.34 13.55
N ILE A 115 4.14 -12.69 12.43
CA ILE A 115 4.15 -13.36 11.13
C ILE A 115 5.53 -13.36 10.46
N ALA A 116 6.41 -12.43 10.79
CA ALA A 116 7.70 -12.26 10.13
C ALA A 116 8.51 -13.56 10.07
N ASP A 117 8.74 -14.20 11.19
CA ASP A 117 9.51 -15.44 11.30
C ASP A 117 8.92 -16.57 10.46
N LYS A 118 7.60 -16.65 10.38
CA LYS A 118 6.88 -17.67 9.59
C LYS A 118 7.21 -17.57 8.10
N TYR A 119 7.49 -16.37 7.62
CA TYR A 119 7.82 -16.11 6.22
C TYR A 119 9.33 -15.94 5.98
N GLY A 120 10.16 -16.16 7.00
CA GLY A 120 11.62 -15.97 6.92
C GLY A 120 12.02 -14.50 6.77
N LEU A 121 11.18 -13.59 7.28
CA LEU A 121 11.38 -12.15 7.29
C LEU A 121 11.82 -11.70 8.70
N SER A 122 12.36 -10.49 8.80
CA SER A 122 12.74 -9.91 10.08
C SER A 122 11.89 -8.70 10.42
N PHE A 123 11.34 -8.68 11.63
CA PHE A 123 10.70 -7.51 12.22
C PHE A 123 10.96 -7.51 13.72
N LYS A 124 11.63 -6.48 14.23
CA LYS A 124 11.86 -6.35 15.66
C LYS A 124 10.53 -6.12 16.37
N ASP A 125 10.32 -6.77 17.53
CA ASP A 125 9.19 -6.45 18.41
C ASP A 125 9.29 -4.99 18.85
N ARG A 126 8.45 -4.14 18.26
CA ARG A 126 8.37 -2.73 18.57
C ARG A 126 6.94 -2.38 18.94
N ARG A 127 6.77 -1.98 20.18
CA ARG A 127 5.48 -1.49 20.70
C ARG A 127 5.24 -0.04 20.29
N GLU A 128 6.30 0.70 19.96
CA GLU A 128 6.24 2.11 19.62
C GLU A 128 6.61 2.34 18.15
N ALA A 129 6.00 3.34 17.54
CA ALA A 129 6.38 3.79 16.21
C ALA A 129 7.82 4.33 16.21
N PRO A 130 8.54 4.26 15.08
CA PRO A 130 9.80 4.98 14.91
C PRO A 130 9.60 6.48 15.14
N LYS A 131 10.66 7.17 15.58
CA LYS A 131 10.61 8.62 15.79
C LYS A 131 10.41 9.35 14.46
N GLN A 132 9.71 10.48 14.50
CA GLN A 132 9.36 11.25 13.29
C GLN A 132 10.60 11.72 12.51
N ASP A 133 11.69 12.07 13.18
CA ASP A 133 12.94 12.46 12.50
C ASP A 133 13.57 11.27 11.75
N ILE A 134 13.48 10.06 12.28
CA ILE A 134 13.91 8.83 11.64
C ILE A 134 13.05 8.51 10.41
N ILE A 135 11.72 8.59 10.54
CA ILE A 135 10.79 8.42 9.43
C ILE A 135 11.07 9.43 8.31
N ASN A 136 11.30 10.69 8.65
CA ASN A 136 11.56 11.75 7.67
C ASN A 136 12.87 11.49 6.89
N ILE A 137 13.92 10.97 7.53
CA ILE A 137 15.18 10.61 6.84
C ILE A 137 14.90 9.45 5.85
N ALA A 138 14.26 8.38 6.31
CA ALA A 138 13.92 7.24 5.45
C ALA A 138 13.06 7.66 4.26
N GLN A 139 12.02 8.46 4.50
CA GLN A 139 11.17 9.00 3.45
C GLN A 139 11.93 9.84 2.43
N SER A 140 12.85 10.68 2.89
CA SER A 140 13.69 11.52 2.02
C SER A 140 14.59 10.69 1.10
N ILE A 141 15.18 9.60 1.62
CA ILE A 141 15.99 8.67 0.83
C ILE A 141 15.13 7.99 -0.24
N LEU A 142 13.99 7.41 0.16
CA LEU A 142 13.11 6.70 -0.75
C LEU A 142 12.47 7.61 -1.80
N ALA A 143 12.19 8.86 -1.46
CA ALA A 143 11.63 9.84 -2.39
C ALA A 143 12.61 10.26 -3.50
N ALA A 144 13.91 10.09 -3.30
CA ALA A 144 14.92 10.37 -4.31
C ALA A 144 15.09 9.26 -5.36
N GLN A 145 14.42 8.10 -5.19
CA GLN A 145 14.65 6.92 -6.00
C GLN A 145 13.70 6.83 -7.19
N ASP A 146 14.19 6.27 -8.29
CA ASP A 146 13.35 5.71 -9.35
C ASP A 146 12.88 4.27 -8.99
N ASP A 147 12.04 3.65 -9.82
CA ASP A 147 11.48 2.31 -9.54
C ASP A 147 12.55 1.24 -9.29
N GLN A 148 13.67 1.28 -10.02
CA GLN A 148 14.73 0.29 -9.93
C GLN A 148 15.58 0.50 -8.66
N SER A 149 16.05 1.70 -8.43
CA SER A 149 16.82 2.06 -7.24
C SER A 149 15.98 1.93 -5.97
N PHE A 150 14.69 2.27 -6.03
CA PHE A 150 13.76 2.04 -4.93
C PHE A 150 13.72 0.57 -4.54
N THR A 151 13.53 -0.32 -5.51
CA THR A 151 13.44 -1.76 -5.26
C THR A 151 14.72 -2.31 -4.61
N SER A 152 15.89 -1.80 -4.97
CA SER A 152 17.16 -2.26 -4.44
C SER A 152 17.51 -1.69 -3.05
N CYS A 153 16.96 -0.53 -2.65
CA CYS A 153 17.32 0.11 -1.39
C CYS A 153 16.23 0.06 -0.30
N VAL A 154 14.96 -0.14 -0.67
CA VAL A 154 13.83 -0.01 0.26
C VAL A 154 13.94 -0.94 1.46
N ALA A 155 14.47 -2.15 1.30
CA ALA A 155 14.66 -3.10 2.38
C ALA A 155 15.69 -2.61 3.41
N GLU A 156 16.87 -2.11 2.95
CA GLU A 156 17.94 -1.57 3.82
C GLU A 156 17.43 -0.32 4.57
N VAL A 157 16.81 0.61 3.86
CA VAL A 157 16.28 1.85 4.44
C VAL A 157 15.18 1.57 5.47
N SER A 158 14.23 0.70 5.15
CA SER A 158 13.17 0.32 6.09
C SER A 158 13.74 -0.40 7.31
N HIS A 159 14.75 -1.26 7.14
CA HIS A 159 15.38 -1.98 8.25
C HIS A 159 16.09 -1.02 9.22
N ALA A 160 16.86 -0.07 8.70
CA ALA A 160 17.53 0.95 9.51
C ALA A 160 16.51 1.83 10.25
N MET A 161 15.44 2.23 9.58
CA MET A 161 14.34 3.00 10.18
C MET A 161 13.67 2.24 11.33
N TRP A 162 13.25 1.00 11.10
CA TRP A 162 12.61 0.17 12.13
C TRP A 162 13.54 -0.26 13.25
N SER A 163 14.87 -0.12 13.05
CA SER A 163 15.89 -0.33 14.09
C SER A 163 16.24 0.93 14.87
N ASP A 164 15.66 2.11 14.56
CA ASP A 164 16.07 3.43 15.05
C ASP A 164 17.55 3.75 14.80
N ASP A 165 18.14 3.16 13.77
CA ASP A 165 19.53 3.35 13.44
C ASP A 165 19.72 4.59 12.56
N LYS A 166 19.88 5.73 13.23
CA LYS A 166 20.05 7.02 12.56
C LYS A 166 21.38 7.12 11.83
N GLU A 167 22.43 6.49 12.36
CA GLU A 167 23.76 6.52 11.74
C GLU A 167 23.74 5.76 10.42
N GLU A 168 23.13 4.58 10.41
CA GLU A 168 22.94 3.80 9.19
C GLU A 168 22.07 4.55 8.18
N LEU A 169 20.97 5.17 8.59
CA LEU A 169 20.15 5.99 7.68
C LEU A 169 20.93 7.15 7.07
N LEU A 170 21.81 7.81 7.81
CA LEU A 170 22.67 8.86 7.26
C LEU A 170 23.68 8.29 6.27
N ALA A 171 24.25 7.12 6.54
CA ALA A 171 25.14 6.42 5.60
C ALA A 171 24.37 6.03 4.31
N LEU A 172 23.16 5.52 4.43
CA LEU A 172 22.29 5.21 3.30
C LEU A 172 21.88 6.46 2.51
N SER A 173 21.64 7.58 3.19
CA SER A 173 21.39 8.87 2.54
C SER A 173 22.59 9.34 1.69
N ASN A 174 23.80 9.12 2.17
CA ASN A 174 25.01 9.42 1.39
C ASN A 174 25.21 8.45 0.21
N LYS A 175 24.81 7.18 0.38
CA LYS A 175 24.94 6.12 -0.64
C LYS A 175 23.93 6.29 -1.78
N PHE A 176 22.67 6.55 -1.46
CA PHE A 176 21.56 6.55 -2.39
C PHE A 176 21.05 7.95 -2.76
N GLY A 177 21.50 8.97 -2.06
CA GLY A 177 20.96 10.32 -2.15
C GLY A 177 19.71 10.51 -1.31
N SER A 178 19.24 11.75 -1.23
CA SER A 178 18.02 12.12 -0.52
C SER A 178 17.34 13.30 -1.20
N ALA A 179 16.02 13.28 -1.24
CA ALA A 179 15.21 14.37 -1.73
C ALA A 179 15.08 15.48 -0.67
N SER A 180 14.93 16.71 -1.11
CA SER A 180 14.53 17.80 -0.23
C SER A 180 13.14 17.54 0.36
N SER A 181 12.80 18.21 1.45
CA SER A 181 11.46 18.10 2.05
C SER A 181 10.32 18.44 1.07
N LYS A 182 10.56 19.41 0.18
CA LYS A 182 9.60 19.79 -0.85
C LYS A 182 9.42 18.68 -1.88
N GLU A 183 10.50 18.13 -2.42
CA GLU A 183 10.46 17.03 -3.39
C GLU A 183 9.82 15.78 -2.79
N ALA A 184 10.16 15.43 -1.56
CA ALA A 184 9.54 14.31 -0.86
C ALA A 184 8.01 14.48 -0.71
N SER A 185 7.55 15.69 -0.39
CA SER A 185 6.12 16.01 -0.33
C SER A 185 5.42 15.90 -1.69
N GLU A 186 6.09 16.32 -2.76
CA GLU A 186 5.56 16.19 -4.13
C GLU A 186 5.46 14.71 -4.55
N VAL A 187 6.45 13.88 -4.17
CA VAL A 187 6.43 12.43 -4.43
C VAL A 187 5.26 11.76 -3.71
N LEU A 188 5.06 12.06 -2.42
CA LEU A 188 3.91 11.56 -1.65
C LEU A 188 2.58 11.98 -2.28
N THR A 189 2.46 13.24 -2.66
CA THR A 189 1.23 13.76 -3.30
C THR A 189 0.90 13.00 -4.58
N ARG A 190 1.91 12.70 -5.41
CA ARG A 190 1.73 11.88 -6.62
C ARG A 190 1.32 10.44 -6.30
N GLY A 191 1.94 9.83 -5.30
CA GLY A 191 1.59 8.48 -4.85
C GLY A 191 0.16 8.41 -4.32
N ASP A 192 -0.25 9.38 -3.51
CA ASP A 192 -1.60 9.46 -2.98
C ASP A 192 -2.65 9.71 -4.08
N ALA A 193 -2.35 10.57 -5.05
CA ALA A 193 -3.21 10.77 -6.21
C ALA A 193 -3.37 9.47 -7.02
N ARG A 194 -2.26 8.75 -7.25
CA ARG A 194 -2.32 7.45 -7.94
C ARG A 194 -3.12 6.41 -7.17
N ARG A 195 -2.92 6.31 -5.85
CA ARG A 195 -3.72 5.43 -4.97
C ARG A 195 -5.21 5.76 -5.04
N ALA A 196 -5.57 7.05 -5.03
CA ALA A 196 -6.96 7.50 -5.12
C ALA A 196 -7.63 7.14 -6.46
N GLU A 197 -6.88 7.11 -7.57
CA GLU A 197 -7.39 6.67 -8.88
C GLU A 197 -7.84 5.21 -8.88
N LEU A 198 -7.24 4.36 -8.05
CA LEU A 198 -7.52 2.93 -8.00
C LEU A 198 -8.82 2.58 -7.28
N LYS A 199 -9.57 3.52 -6.76
CA LYS A 199 -10.92 3.46 -6.15
C LYS A 199 -11.26 2.25 -5.26
N HIS A 200 -10.61 1.10 -5.47
CA HIS A 200 -10.85 -0.16 -4.77
C HIS A 200 -9.90 -0.40 -3.60
N TYR A 201 -8.91 0.48 -3.42
CA TYR A 201 -7.81 0.33 -2.46
C TYR A 201 -7.65 1.56 -1.57
N SER A 202 -8.71 2.36 -1.47
CA SER A 202 -8.75 3.54 -0.60
C SER A 202 -9.18 3.19 0.84
N GLY A 203 -9.18 1.93 1.18
CA GLY A 203 -9.49 1.45 2.52
C GLY A 203 -8.35 0.69 3.13
#